data_0c6fcb8c418569fccae50ebebf560be1
#
_entry.id   0c6fcb8c418569fccae50ebebf560be1
#
_cell.length_a   1.000
_cell.length_b   1.000
_cell.length_c   1.000
_cell.angle_alpha   90.00
_cell.angle_beta   90.00
_cell.angle_gamma   90.00
#
_symmetry.space_group_name_H-M   'P 1'
#
loop_
_entity.id
_entity.type
_entity.pdbx_description
1 polymer ?
#
loop_
_entity_poly.entity_id
_entity_poly.type
_entity_poly.pdbx_seq_one_letter_code
_entity_poly.pdbx_strand_id
1 'polypeptide(L)'
;SIMKKMMLAWLTVASLLMGCSGSETSVKGTYRNPVIYADVPDMSVTRAGEYYYMISTTMHLMPGGPVMRSKDLVNWETVSYVFDKLTDNSKYDLIGGTVYGRGQWASSIRYHNGKFYVLFSPNDVPYRSYIFTAEDPAGKWELLSRTQHFHDASLFFDDDGRVYVFYG
;
A
#
# COMPACT_ATOMS: atom_id res chain seq x y z
N SER A 1 34.44 -36.93 -38.18
CA SER A 1 33.96 -35.77 -38.94
C SER A 1 33.66 -34.65 -38.01
N ILE A 2 34.07 -33.45 -38.33
CA ILE A 2 33.99 -32.23 -37.54
C ILE A 2 32.53 -31.93 -37.10
N MET A 3 31.56 -32.22 -37.96
CA MET A 3 30.13 -32.05 -37.65
C MET A 3 29.63 -32.89 -36.48
N LYS A 4 30.10 -34.12 -36.30
CA LYS A 4 29.71 -34.98 -35.17
C LYS A 4 30.29 -34.46 -33.81
N LYS A 5 31.43 -33.84 -33.84
CA LYS A 5 32.05 -33.22 -32.64
C LYS A 5 31.34 -31.90 -32.24
N MET A 6 30.85 -31.15 -33.21
CA MET A 6 30.07 -29.92 -32.91
C MET A 6 28.67 -30.25 -32.38
N MET A 7 27.98 -31.29 -32.87
CA MET A 7 26.70 -31.71 -32.30
C MET A 7 26.79 -32.20 -30.86
N LEU A 8 27.92 -32.87 -30.50
CA LEU A 8 28.12 -33.35 -29.13
C LEU A 8 28.41 -32.19 -28.15
N ALA A 9 29.08 -31.13 -28.61
CA ALA A 9 29.37 -29.94 -27.83
C ALA A 9 28.11 -29.11 -27.53
N TRP A 10 27.16 -29.06 -28.44
CA TRP A 10 25.89 -28.35 -28.25
C TRP A 10 24.93 -29.06 -27.30
N LEU A 11 24.97 -30.39 -27.24
CA LEU A 11 24.16 -31.18 -26.30
C LEU A 11 24.67 -31.07 -24.83
N THR A 12 25.96 -30.85 -24.65
CA THR A 12 26.54 -30.68 -23.30
C THR A 12 26.35 -29.29 -22.73
N VAL A 13 26.26 -28.25 -23.54
CA VAL A 13 25.98 -26.89 -23.09
C VAL A 13 24.49 -26.69 -22.75
N ALA A 14 23.57 -27.36 -23.45
CA ALA A 14 22.15 -27.32 -23.14
C ALA A 14 21.77 -27.99 -21.80
N SER A 15 22.59 -28.96 -21.34
CA SER A 15 22.34 -29.66 -20.07
C SER A 15 22.83 -28.90 -18.83
N LEU A 16 23.63 -27.84 -18.98
CA LEU A 16 24.18 -27.04 -17.88
C LEU A 16 23.31 -25.81 -17.51
N LEU A 17 22.25 -25.53 -18.30
CA LEU A 17 21.30 -24.45 -18.04
C LEU A 17 20.01 -24.91 -17.34
N MET A 18 19.87 -26.19 -17.01
CA MET A 18 18.75 -26.74 -16.23
C MET A 18 19.14 -26.95 -14.77
N GLY A 19 19.73 -25.96 -14.17
CA GLY A 19 20.09 -26.03 -12.77
C GLY A 19 19.58 -24.81 -12.01
N CYS A 20 18.70 -25.07 -11.03
CA CYS A 20 18.17 -24.18 -10.00
C CYS A 20 16.82 -23.51 -10.29
N SER A 21 15.81 -24.28 -10.64
CA SER A 21 14.50 -24.02 -10.06
C SER A 21 14.43 -24.75 -8.71
N GLY A 22 15.01 -24.16 -7.69
CA GLY A 22 14.73 -24.57 -6.32
C GLY A 22 13.24 -24.30 -6.09
N SER A 23 12.39 -25.32 -6.18
CA SER A 23 11.07 -25.25 -5.60
C SER A 23 11.29 -25.09 -4.09
N GLU A 24 11.20 -23.87 -3.59
CA GLU A 24 11.04 -23.67 -2.16
C GLU A 24 9.73 -24.36 -1.78
N THR A 25 9.84 -25.57 -1.25
CA THR A 25 8.71 -26.23 -0.59
C THR A 25 8.36 -25.37 0.61
N SER A 26 7.34 -24.50 0.47
CA SER A 26 6.83 -23.77 1.61
C SER A 26 6.31 -24.81 2.60
N VAL A 27 6.93 -24.90 3.74
CA VAL A 27 6.43 -25.70 4.86
C VAL A 27 5.10 -25.05 5.25
N LYS A 28 4.00 -25.81 5.15
CA LYS A 28 2.65 -25.34 5.41
C LYS A 28 2.59 -24.69 6.80
N GLY A 29 2.27 -23.37 6.84
CA GLY A 29 2.16 -22.60 8.09
C GLY A 29 3.41 -21.83 8.50
N THR A 30 4.44 -21.72 7.64
CA THR A 30 5.61 -20.87 7.87
C THR A 30 5.72 -19.77 6.81
N TYR A 31 6.30 -18.65 7.20
CA TYR A 31 6.64 -17.56 6.29
C TYR A 31 8.06 -17.05 6.59
N ARG A 32 8.61 -16.27 5.69
CA ARG A 32 9.94 -15.68 5.82
C ARG A 32 9.85 -14.15 5.87
N ASN A 33 10.55 -13.55 6.80
CA ASN A 33 10.69 -12.09 6.86
C ASN A 33 11.85 -11.62 5.96
N PRO A 34 11.72 -10.40 5.37
CA PRO A 34 10.52 -9.57 5.34
C PRO A 34 9.45 -10.14 4.39
N VAL A 35 8.18 -10.02 4.76
CA VAL A 35 7.05 -10.45 3.90
C VAL A 35 6.82 -9.48 2.73
N ILE A 36 7.27 -8.23 2.86
CA ILE A 36 7.27 -7.21 1.81
C ILE A 36 8.68 -6.63 1.70
N TYR A 37 9.30 -6.73 0.52
CA TYR A 37 10.63 -6.17 0.23
C TYR A 37 10.51 -4.72 -0.26
N ALA A 38 9.85 -3.86 0.51
CA ALA A 38 9.65 -2.45 0.22
C ALA A 38 9.52 -1.65 1.51
N ASP A 39 9.67 -0.34 1.41
CA ASP A 39 9.36 0.59 2.48
C ASP A 39 7.84 0.71 2.62
N VAL A 40 7.30 0.30 3.76
CA VAL A 40 5.86 0.27 4.06
C VAL A 40 5.65 0.83 5.48
N PRO A 41 5.91 2.13 5.70
CA PRO A 41 5.86 2.71 7.02
C PRO A 41 4.42 2.96 7.49
N ASP A 42 4.22 3.02 8.80
CA ASP A 42 3.00 3.45 9.50
C ASP A 42 1.73 2.76 8.99
N MET A 43 1.82 1.45 8.83
CA MET A 43 0.73 0.67 8.24
C MET A 43 -0.50 0.59 9.14
N SER A 44 -1.68 0.66 8.52
CA SER A 44 -2.97 0.33 9.11
C SER A 44 -3.65 -0.76 8.30
N VAL A 45 -4.27 -1.73 8.97
CA VAL A 45 -4.89 -2.89 8.33
C VAL A 45 -6.34 -3.02 8.77
N THR A 46 -7.22 -3.35 7.82
CA THR A 46 -8.61 -3.73 8.07
C THR A 46 -8.95 -5.01 7.32
N ARG A 47 -9.95 -5.76 7.79
CA ARG A 47 -10.43 -6.96 7.10
C ARG A 47 -11.80 -6.70 6.50
N ALA A 48 -11.99 -7.16 5.26
CA ALA A 48 -13.29 -7.18 4.60
C ALA A 48 -13.42 -8.46 3.77
N GLY A 49 -14.39 -9.30 4.12
CA GLY A 49 -14.58 -10.60 3.50
C GLY A 49 -13.36 -11.51 3.66
N GLU A 50 -12.83 -11.98 2.54
CA GLU A 50 -11.67 -12.89 2.48
C GLU A 50 -10.33 -12.16 2.55
N TYR A 51 -10.31 -10.82 2.41
CA TYR A 51 -9.09 -10.05 2.28
C TYR A 51 -8.80 -9.18 3.50
N TYR A 52 -7.52 -9.01 3.75
CA TYR A 52 -6.96 -7.94 4.54
C TYR A 52 -6.52 -6.82 3.59
N TYR A 53 -6.84 -5.59 3.95
CA TYR A 53 -6.46 -4.39 3.21
C TYR A 53 -5.58 -3.52 4.11
N MET A 54 -4.49 -3.07 3.55
CA MET A 54 -3.48 -2.28 4.24
C MET A 54 -3.24 -0.98 3.49
N ILE A 55 -3.11 0.10 4.24
CA ILE A 55 -2.59 1.38 3.74
C ILE A 55 -1.27 1.67 4.41
N SER A 56 -0.37 2.35 3.70
CA SER A 56 0.87 2.87 4.26
C SER A 56 1.14 4.31 3.83
N THR A 57 2.26 4.86 4.27
CA THR A 57 2.67 6.24 4.07
C THR A 57 3.53 6.37 2.81
N THR A 58 3.29 7.42 2.02
CA THR A 58 4.13 7.78 0.88
C THR A 58 4.81 9.14 1.02
N MET A 59 4.57 9.86 2.11
CA MET A 59 5.13 11.18 2.37
C MET A 59 4.81 12.16 1.21
N HIS A 60 5.83 12.63 0.51
CA HIS A 60 5.72 13.55 -0.62
C HIS A 60 5.52 12.87 -1.97
N LEU A 61 5.60 11.54 -2.03
CA LEU A 61 5.46 10.80 -3.27
C LEU A 61 4.00 10.71 -3.72
N MET A 62 3.78 10.82 -5.02
CA MET A 62 2.46 10.72 -5.66
C MET A 62 2.50 9.77 -6.85
N PRO A 63 1.44 8.98 -7.04
CA PRO A 63 0.21 8.91 -6.26
C PRO A 63 0.47 8.48 -4.82
N GLY A 64 -0.44 8.78 -3.90
CA GLY A 64 -0.27 8.55 -2.47
C GLY A 64 -1.36 7.69 -1.84
N GLY A 65 -1.05 7.20 -0.62
CA GLY A 65 -1.91 6.28 0.09
C GLY A 65 -2.03 4.93 -0.63
N PRO A 66 -0.92 4.15 -0.80
CA PRO A 66 -0.97 2.84 -1.45
C PRO A 66 -1.85 1.89 -0.65
N VAL A 67 -2.80 1.28 -1.33
CA VAL A 67 -3.67 0.24 -0.78
C VAL A 67 -3.19 -1.11 -1.28
N MET A 68 -2.85 -1.96 -0.35
CA MET A 68 -2.44 -3.33 -0.60
C MET A 68 -3.50 -4.30 -0.07
N ARG A 69 -3.61 -5.48 -0.65
CA ARG A 69 -4.46 -6.54 -0.13
C ARG A 69 -3.72 -7.86 -0.01
N SER A 70 -4.19 -8.69 0.90
CA SER A 70 -3.69 -10.05 1.14
C SER A 70 -4.80 -10.95 1.64
N LYS A 71 -4.70 -12.26 1.35
CA LYS A 71 -5.58 -13.29 1.96
C LYS A 71 -4.96 -13.90 3.22
N ASP A 72 -3.66 -13.78 3.40
CA ASP A 72 -2.88 -14.53 4.38
C ASP A 72 -1.94 -13.68 5.24
N LEU A 73 -1.93 -12.35 5.05
CA LEU A 73 -1.03 -11.38 5.68
C LEU A 73 0.46 -11.56 5.32
N VAL A 74 0.77 -12.44 4.40
CA VAL A 74 2.13 -12.76 3.93
C VAL A 74 2.34 -12.30 2.49
N ASN A 75 1.40 -12.66 1.61
CA ASN A 75 1.45 -12.32 0.20
C ASN A 75 0.60 -11.08 -0.05
N TRP A 76 1.24 -9.95 -0.35
CA TRP A 76 0.62 -8.67 -0.54
C TRP A 76 0.72 -8.19 -1.99
N GLU A 77 -0.34 -7.62 -2.51
CA GLU A 77 -0.36 -6.93 -3.81
C GLU A 77 -0.89 -5.51 -3.66
N THR A 78 -0.27 -4.54 -4.33
CA THR A 78 -0.80 -3.18 -4.43
C THR A 78 -1.95 -3.16 -5.41
N VAL A 79 -3.12 -2.70 -4.98
CA VAL A 79 -4.35 -2.71 -5.78
C VAL A 79 -4.81 -1.33 -6.21
N SER A 80 -4.47 -0.29 -5.45
CA SER A 80 -4.82 1.10 -5.78
C SER A 80 -3.99 2.10 -4.99
N TYR A 81 -4.27 3.38 -5.25
CA TYR A 81 -3.84 4.52 -4.44
C TYR A 81 -5.06 5.36 -4.09
N VAL A 82 -5.07 5.92 -2.87
CA VAL A 82 -6.22 6.70 -2.38
C VAL A 82 -6.38 8.01 -3.14
N PHE A 83 -5.29 8.61 -3.60
CA PHE A 83 -5.32 9.83 -4.38
C PHE A 83 -4.16 9.90 -5.39
N ASP A 84 -4.41 10.52 -6.52
CA ASP A 84 -3.39 10.76 -7.54
C ASP A 84 -2.46 11.89 -7.11
N LYS A 85 -3.04 12.97 -6.54
CA LYS A 85 -2.32 14.16 -6.16
C LYS A 85 -3.10 14.96 -5.10
N LEU A 86 -2.37 15.55 -4.15
CA LEU A 86 -2.90 16.57 -3.25
C LEU A 86 -2.77 17.95 -3.91
N THR A 87 -3.77 18.80 -3.73
CA THR A 87 -3.89 20.08 -4.46
C THR A 87 -3.98 21.31 -3.55
N ASP A 88 -3.97 21.12 -2.24
CA ASP A 88 -4.20 22.21 -1.28
C ASP A 88 -2.96 23.10 -1.05
N ASN A 89 -1.83 22.73 -1.62
CA ASN A 89 -0.57 23.47 -1.50
C ASN A 89 0.18 23.40 -2.83
N SER A 90 0.57 24.55 -3.37
CA SER A 90 1.31 24.64 -4.64
C SER A 90 2.67 23.95 -4.61
N LYS A 91 3.23 23.70 -3.42
CA LYS A 91 4.49 22.98 -3.26
C LYS A 91 4.38 21.50 -3.67
N TYR A 92 3.16 20.92 -3.76
CA TYR A 92 2.98 19.59 -4.35
C TYR A 92 3.31 19.59 -5.85
N ASP A 93 3.24 20.75 -6.50
CA ASP A 93 3.68 20.97 -7.88
C ASP A 93 5.10 21.57 -7.98
N LEU A 94 5.84 21.60 -6.88
CA LEU A 94 7.17 22.21 -6.76
C LEU A 94 7.18 23.74 -7.02
N ILE A 95 6.04 24.40 -6.83
CA ILE A 95 5.89 25.84 -6.98
C ILE A 95 6.08 26.52 -5.63
N GLY A 96 7.14 27.34 -5.52
CA GLY A 96 7.45 28.06 -4.28
C GLY A 96 8.06 27.20 -3.17
N GLY A 97 8.56 26.02 -3.51
CA GLY A 97 9.20 25.10 -2.56
C GLY A 97 8.86 23.64 -2.80
N THR A 98 9.07 22.80 -1.77
CA THR A 98 8.80 21.36 -1.80
C THR A 98 8.03 20.93 -0.56
N VAL A 99 7.37 19.78 -0.64
CA VAL A 99 6.76 19.09 0.49
C VAL A 99 7.56 17.84 0.90
N TYR A 100 8.86 17.84 0.64
CA TYR A 100 9.72 16.70 0.97
C TYR A 100 9.54 16.27 2.42
N GLY A 101 9.15 15.00 2.63
CA GLY A 101 8.85 14.43 3.94
C GLY A 101 7.57 14.95 4.60
N ARG A 102 6.74 15.78 3.96
CA ARG A 102 5.59 16.46 4.58
C ARG A 102 4.23 16.19 3.92
N GLY A 103 4.16 15.28 2.97
CA GLY A 103 2.90 14.92 2.34
C GLY A 103 2.02 14.02 3.20
N GLN A 104 1.53 12.93 2.63
CA GLN A 104 0.69 11.97 3.35
C GLN A 104 1.52 11.25 4.43
N TRP A 105 1.13 11.43 5.68
CA TRP A 105 1.69 10.77 6.85
C TRP A 105 0.82 9.56 7.25
N ALA A 106 1.05 9.01 8.47
CA ALA A 106 0.34 7.85 8.97
C ALA A 106 -1.16 7.91 8.72
N SER A 107 -1.70 6.83 8.21
CA SER A 107 -3.10 6.75 7.75
C SER A 107 -3.83 5.64 8.48
N SER A 108 -5.15 5.81 8.63
CA SER A 108 -6.04 4.79 9.16
C SER A 108 -6.96 4.29 8.05
N ILE A 109 -7.05 2.97 7.85
CA ILE A 109 -8.05 2.35 6.99
C ILE A 109 -9.05 1.57 7.83
N ARG A 110 -10.35 1.71 7.52
CA ARG A 110 -11.43 0.96 8.16
C ARG A 110 -12.46 0.51 7.12
N TYR A 111 -13.01 -0.66 7.34
CA TYR A 111 -14.18 -1.16 6.61
C TYR A 111 -15.40 -1.09 7.51
N HIS A 112 -16.45 -0.42 7.05
CA HIS A 112 -17.70 -0.30 7.79
C HIS A 112 -18.90 -0.21 6.83
N ASN A 113 -19.92 -1.04 7.04
CA ASN A 113 -21.18 -1.03 6.31
C ASN A 113 -21.01 -1.00 4.78
N GLY A 114 -20.17 -1.89 4.24
CA GLY A 114 -19.97 -2.03 2.79
C GLY A 114 -19.02 -1.02 2.17
N LYS A 115 -18.42 -0.13 2.95
CA LYS A 115 -17.47 0.88 2.46
C LYS A 115 -16.15 0.87 3.21
N PHE A 116 -15.12 1.28 2.52
CA PHE A 116 -13.81 1.57 3.10
C PHE A 116 -13.67 3.05 3.35
N TYR A 117 -12.99 3.39 4.43
CA TYR A 117 -12.69 4.76 4.84
C TYR A 117 -11.20 4.87 5.14
N VAL A 118 -10.57 5.90 4.61
CA VAL A 118 -9.17 6.24 4.88
C VAL A 118 -9.13 7.65 5.43
N LEU A 119 -8.51 7.79 6.61
CA LEU A 119 -8.19 9.07 7.22
C LEU A 119 -6.68 9.25 7.21
N PHE A 120 -6.20 10.39 6.75
CA PHE A 120 -4.80 10.78 6.87
C PHE A 120 -4.65 12.31 6.97
N SER A 121 -3.46 12.75 7.40
CA SER A 121 -3.12 14.15 7.58
C SER A 121 -1.76 14.45 6.95
N PRO A 122 -1.69 15.29 5.90
CA PRO A 122 -0.42 15.86 5.47
C PRO A 122 0.18 16.74 6.56
N ASN A 123 1.51 16.65 6.72
CA ASN A 123 2.22 17.45 7.70
C ASN A 123 2.79 18.76 7.11
N ASP A 124 1.99 19.45 6.34
CA ASP A 124 2.28 20.79 5.83
C ASP A 124 0.99 21.63 5.75
N VAL A 125 1.15 22.93 5.55
CA VAL A 125 0.00 23.84 5.35
C VAL A 125 -0.87 23.35 4.19
N PRO A 126 -2.20 23.45 4.31
CA PRO A 126 -2.99 24.15 5.33
C PRO A 126 -3.27 23.36 6.64
N TYR A 127 -2.56 22.28 6.96
CA TYR A 127 -2.78 21.42 8.14
C TYR A 127 -4.23 20.99 8.27
N ARG A 128 -4.64 20.08 7.41
CA ARG A 128 -5.97 19.48 7.39
C ARG A 128 -5.86 17.97 7.36
N SER A 129 -6.91 17.31 7.84
CA SER A 129 -7.08 15.88 7.65
C SER A 129 -8.07 15.62 6.52
N TYR A 130 -7.86 14.52 5.81
CA TYR A 130 -8.67 14.10 4.67
C TYR A 130 -9.31 12.76 4.99
N ILE A 131 -10.58 12.62 4.67
CA ILE A 131 -11.28 11.35 4.73
C ILE A 131 -11.69 11.00 3.31
N PHE A 132 -11.18 9.88 2.82
CA PHE A 132 -11.58 9.28 1.55
C PHE A 132 -12.43 8.04 1.79
N THR A 133 -13.28 7.71 0.82
CA THR A 133 -14.13 6.52 0.86
C THR A 133 -14.13 5.80 -0.49
N ALA A 134 -14.33 4.48 -0.45
CA ALA A 134 -14.51 3.63 -1.62
C ALA A 134 -15.40 2.44 -1.28
N GLU A 135 -16.22 1.99 -2.22
CA GLU A 135 -16.94 0.71 -2.11
C GLU A 135 -16.01 -0.44 -2.52
N ASP A 136 -15.25 -0.25 -3.58
CA ASP A 136 -14.17 -1.15 -4.00
C ASP A 136 -12.81 -0.51 -3.70
N PRO A 137 -12.02 -1.07 -2.78
CA PRO A 137 -10.73 -0.50 -2.42
C PRO A 137 -9.67 -0.65 -3.52
N ALA A 138 -9.91 -1.49 -4.54
CA ALA A 138 -9.08 -1.58 -5.74
C ALA A 138 -9.49 -0.58 -6.84
N GLY A 139 -10.64 0.08 -6.66
CA GLY A 139 -11.20 1.05 -7.57
C GLY A 139 -10.83 2.49 -7.24
N LYS A 140 -11.76 3.38 -7.59
CA LYS A 140 -11.62 4.82 -7.35
C LYS A 140 -12.00 5.17 -5.93
N TRP A 141 -11.15 5.94 -5.28
CA TRP A 141 -11.42 6.59 -4.01
C TRP A 141 -11.99 8.00 -4.20
N GLU A 142 -12.93 8.37 -3.37
CA GLU A 142 -13.58 9.68 -3.41
C GLU A 142 -13.32 10.45 -2.13
N LEU A 143 -12.99 11.73 -2.25
CA LEU A 143 -12.82 12.61 -1.11
C LEU A 143 -14.18 12.85 -0.46
N LEU A 144 -14.36 12.34 0.75
CA LEU A 144 -15.60 12.52 1.52
C LEU A 144 -15.58 13.81 2.32
N SER A 145 -14.45 14.15 2.96
CA SER A 145 -14.37 15.31 3.84
C SER A 145 -12.94 15.80 4.02
N ARG A 146 -12.85 17.12 4.29
CA ARG A 146 -11.66 17.77 4.87
C ARG A 146 -12.04 18.30 6.24
N THR A 147 -11.20 18.00 7.24
CA THR A 147 -11.46 18.37 8.63
C THR A 147 -10.32 19.22 9.20
N GLN A 148 -10.42 19.54 10.48
CA GLN A 148 -9.25 20.04 11.22
C GLN A 148 -8.13 18.99 11.19
N HIS A 149 -6.91 19.41 11.48
CA HIS A 149 -5.75 18.51 11.52
C HIS A 149 -5.85 17.57 12.72
N PHE A 150 -5.73 16.28 12.44
CA PHE A 150 -5.62 15.22 13.42
C PHE A 150 -4.29 14.49 13.23
N HIS A 151 -3.35 14.67 14.13
CA HIS A 151 -2.04 14.02 14.03
C HIS A 151 -2.15 12.53 14.35
N ASP A 152 -1.53 11.68 13.51
CA ASP A 152 -1.49 10.22 13.66
C ASP A 152 -2.83 9.59 14.05
N ALA A 153 -3.86 9.98 13.34
CA ALA A 153 -5.23 9.69 13.70
C ALA A 153 -5.73 8.30 13.26
N SER A 154 -6.61 7.73 14.08
CA SER A 154 -7.35 6.51 13.78
C SER A 154 -8.85 6.75 13.79
N LEU A 155 -9.55 6.19 12.80
CA LEU A 155 -11.02 6.11 12.77
C LEU A 155 -11.49 4.92 13.61
N PHE A 156 -12.59 5.14 14.32
CA PHE A 156 -13.33 4.10 15.01
C PHE A 156 -14.83 4.28 14.78
N PHE A 157 -15.48 3.24 14.29
CA PHE A 157 -16.95 3.17 14.10
C PHE A 157 -17.51 2.35 15.24
N ASP A 158 -18.34 2.98 16.06
CA ASP A 158 -18.97 2.35 17.21
C ASP A 158 -20.30 1.69 16.83
N ASP A 159 -20.73 0.70 17.60
CA ASP A 159 -21.97 -0.03 17.39
C ASP A 159 -23.23 0.85 17.57
N ASP A 160 -23.10 1.97 18.29
CA ASP A 160 -24.17 2.97 18.46
C ASP A 160 -24.34 3.91 17.25
N GLY A 161 -23.55 3.70 16.19
CA GLY A 161 -23.56 4.50 14.95
C GLY A 161 -22.74 5.79 15.01
N ARG A 162 -22.02 6.05 16.11
CA ARG A 162 -21.08 7.17 16.19
C ARG A 162 -19.75 6.82 15.57
N VAL A 163 -19.09 7.85 15.08
CA VAL A 163 -17.73 7.75 14.53
C VAL A 163 -16.80 8.61 15.36
N TYR A 164 -15.74 8.02 15.82
CA TYR A 164 -14.74 8.68 16.63
C TYR A 164 -13.41 8.79 15.89
N VAL A 165 -12.66 9.86 16.18
CA VAL A 165 -11.28 10.04 15.76
C VAL A 165 -10.41 10.07 17.01
N PHE A 166 -9.49 9.11 17.12
CA PHE A 166 -8.45 9.10 18.13
C PHE A 166 -7.19 9.71 17.50
N TYR A 167 -6.60 10.68 18.15
CA TYR A 167 -5.40 11.38 17.61
C TYR A 167 -4.50 11.88 18.75
N GLY A 168 -3.22 12.09 18.44
CA GLY A 168 -2.18 12.60 19.35
C GLY A 168 -1.92 14.10 19.24
#